data_bda137beb54855e683df8da59f744db3
#
_entry.id   bda137beb54855e683df8da59f744db3
#
_cell.length_a   1.000
_cell.length_b   1.000
_cell.length_c   1.000
_cell.angle_alpha   90.00
_cell.angle_beta   90.00
_cell.angle_gamma   90.00
#
_symmetry.space_group_name_H-M   'P 1'
#
loop_
_entity.id
_entity.type
_entity.pdbx_description
1 polymer ?
#
loop_
_entity_poly.entity_id
_entity_poly.type
_entity_poly.pdbx_seq_one_letter_code
_entity_poly.pdbx_strand_id
1 'polypeptide(L)'
;VMTSTELFGALFDCTEFSDFRWWKGFGEFEVVVGAILIQNTNWKNAELALENLRKFGLLDLQKIANLEVANLAEIIKSSGFYNQKAKRLNSLCKAILDDFGDFESFKFGVSREWLIRQKGIGAETCDDILCYACEKPVMVVDSYTLRILGYFDYEFECYDECKEWLESLNFGEVFELANSRYENFSNDENGAFALFHGLIVEFCKAHLKGKKFDEFAINLFEKLK
;
A
#
# COMPACT_ATOMS: atom_id res chain seq x y z
N VAL A 1 3.84 12.29 24.56
CA VAL A 1 4.20 12.11 23.13
C VAL A 1 3.63 10.76 22.68
N MET A 2 2.70 10.78 21.75
CA MET A 2 2.03 9.58 21.22
C MET A 2 3.04 8.63 20.56
N THR A 3 2.92 7.34 20.81
CA THR A 3 3.69 6.28 20.15
C THR A 3 2.96 5.71 18.93
N SER A 4 3.67 5.02 18.05
CA SER A 4 3.03 4.32 16.91
C SER A 4 2.03 3.25 17.37
N THR A 5 2.30 2.56 18.49
CA THR A 5 1.39 1.57 19.07
C THR A 5 0.11 2.20 19.61
N GLU A 6 0.19 3.35 20.28
CA GLU A 6 -1.00 4.10 20.73
C GLU A 6 -1.85 4.57 19.55
N LEU A 7 -1.22 5.05 18.48
CA LEU A 7 -1.92 5.40 17.25
C LEU A 7 -2.59 4.18 16.62
N PHE A 8 -1.88 3.06 16.52
CA PHE A 8 -2.44 1.80 16.03
C PHE A 8 -3.70 1.40 16.83
N GLY A 9 -3.60 1.35 18.15
CA GLY A 9 -4.71 0.97 19.02
C GLY A 9 -5.93 1.87 18.87
N ALA A 10 -5.73 3.19 18.85
CA ALA A 10 -6.80 4.15 18.69
C ALA A 10 -7.53 4.03 17.34
N LEU A 11 -6.78 3.80 16.25
CA LEU A 11 -7.37 3.57 14.93
C LEU A 11 -8.07 2.21 14.86
N PHE A 12 -7.48 1.19 15.47
CA PHE A 12 -8.07 -0.15 15.54
C PHE A 12 -9.43 -0.16 16.23
N ASP A 13 -9.58 0.58 17.31
CA ASP A 13 -10.82 0.65 18.07
C ASP A 13 -11.99 1.28 17.30
N CYS A 14 -11.72 2.13 16.33
CA CYS A 14 -12.75 2.89 15.60
C CYS A 14 -12.84 2.60 14.10
N THR A 15 -11.99 1.71 13.58
CA THR A 15 -11.96 1.37 12.15
C THR A 15 -12.08 -0.13 11.96
N GLU A 16 -13.04 -0.58 11.16
CA GLU A 16 -13.27 -1.99 10.88
C GLU A 16 -13.24 -2.28 9.39
N PHE A 17 -12.62 -3.42 9.03
CA PHE A 17 -12.74 -4.06 7.73
C PHE A 17 -12.60 -5.58 7.88
N SER A 18 -13.06 -6.32 6.89
CA SER A 18 -13.34 -7.77 7.01
C SER A 18 -12.10 -8.68 7.10
N ASP A 19 -10.96 -8.24 6.59
CA ASP A 19 -9.70 -9.01 6.57
C ASP A 19 -8.53 -8.08 6.88
N PHE A 20 -7.63 -8.48 7.78
CA PHE A 20 -6.42 -7.70 8.09
C PHE A 20 -5.54 -7.45 6.87
N ARG A 21 -5.63 -8.29 5.86
CA ARG A 21 -5.04 -8.13 4.54
C ARG A 21 -5.89 -7.17 3.71
N TRP A 22 -5.85 -5.93 4.09
CA TRP A 22 -6.70 -4.87 3.57
C TRP A 22 -6.65 -4.70 2.05
N TRP A 23 -5.48 -4.84 1.41
CA TRP A 23 -5.35 -4.68 -0.03
C TRP A 23 -5.84 -5.93 -0.77
N LYS A 24 -6.81 -5.75 -1.64
CA LYS A 24 -7.36 -6.84 -2.46
C LYS A 24 -6.27 -7.46 -3.36
N GLY A 25 -6.18 -8.78 -3.39
CA GLY A 25 -5.12 -9.50 -4.11
C GLY A 25 -3.79 -9.56 -3.34
N PHE A 26 -3.85 -9.41 -2.02
CA PHE A 26 -2.69 -9.53 -1.13
C PHE A 26 -1.89 -10.80 -1.43
N GLY A 27 -0.59 -10.65 -1.64
CA GLY A 27 0.32 -11.72 -2.02
C GLY A 27 0.32 -12.06 -3.52
N GLU A 28 -0.46 -11.38 -4.34
CA GLU A 28 -0.61 -11.67 -5.77
C GLU A 28 0.01 -10.58 -6.66
N PHE A 29 0.30 -10.94 -7.90
CA PHE A 29 0.85 -10.01 -8.91
C PHE A 29 -0.08 -8.82 -9.19
N GLU A 30 -1.38 -8.97 -8.98
CA GLU A 30 -2.35 -7.88 -9.10
C GLU A 30 -2.00 -6.65 -8.27
N VAL A 31 -1.40 -6.85 -7.10
CA VAL A 31 -0.94 -5.73 -6.24
C VAL A 31 0.18 -4.93 -6.90
N VAL A 32 1.12 -5.58 -7.56
CA VAL A 32 2.20 -4.88 -8.32
C VAL A 32 1.59 -3.96 -9.37
N VAL A 33 0.58 -4.45 -10.09
CA VAL A 33 -0.14 -3.67 -11.10
C VAL A 33 -0.90 -2.52 -10.43
N GLY A 34 -1.65 -2.81 -9.38
CA GLY A 34 -2.44 -1.84 -8.62
C GLY A 34 -1.59 -0.69 -8.06
N ALA A 35 -0.41 -0.99 -7.51
CA ALA A 35 0.52 -0.01 -6.98
C ALA A 35 1.02 1.00 -8.04
N ILE A 36 1.18 0.57 -9.28
CA ILE A 36 1.47 1.48 -10.40
C ILE A 36 0.21 2.28 -10.81
N LEU A 37 -0.94 1.63 -10.85
CA LEU A 37 -2.17 2.24 -11.34
C LEU A 37 -2.72 3.30 -10.37
N ILE A 38 -2.50 3.16 -9.05
CA ILE A 38 -2.97 4.12 -8.05
C ILE A 38 -2.16 5.42 -8.01
N GLN A 39 -0.97 5.47 -8.58
CA GLN A 39 -0.14 6.67 -8.59
C GLN A 39 -0.89 7.90 -9.12
N ASN A 40 -0.96 8.97 -8.31
CA ASN A 40 -1.61 10.23 -8.66
C ASN A 40 -3.06 10.10 -9.16
N THR A 41 -3.83 9.15 -8.63
CA THR A 41 -5.27 9.00 -8.91
C THR A 41 -5.99 8.46 -7.67
N ASN A 42 -7.29 8.23 -7.76
CA ASN A 42 -8.06 7.59 -6.70
C ASN A 42 -8.24 6.10 -6.97
N TRP A 43 -8.55 5.34 -5.91
CA TRP A 43 -8.72 3.89 -6.00
C TRP A 43 -9.79 3.46 -7.01
N LYS A 44 -10.90 4.21 -7.11
CA LYS A 44 -11.97 3.90 -8.07
C LYS A 44 -11.47 3.85 -9.51
N ASN A 45 -10.60 4.78 -9.88
CA ASN A 45 -10.03 4.83 -11.23
C ASN A 45 -9.01 3.71 -11.46
N ALA A 46 -8.20 3.39 -10.46
CA ALA A 46 -7.24 2.29 -10.49
C ALA A 46 -7.97 0.93 -10.57
N GLU A 47 -9.00 0.74 -9.75
CA GLU A 47 -9.81 -0.50 -9.75
C GLU A 47 -10.50 -0.72 -11.11
N LEU A 48 -11.04 0.31 -11.73
CA LEU A 48 -11.63 0.21 -13.08
C LEU A 48 -10.59 -0.25 -14.13
N ALA A 49 -9.35 0.21 -14.02
CA ALA A 49 -8.27 -0.24 -14.89
C ALA A 49 -7.89 -1.71 -14.61
N LEU A 50 -7.85 -2.12 -13.33
CA LEU A 50 -7.64 -3.52 -12.95
C LEU A 50 -8.78 -4.42 -13.46
N GLU A 51 -10.03 -3.99 -13.34
CA GLU A 51 -11.18 -4.72 -13.89
C GLU A 51 -11.09 -4.90 -15.40
N ASN A 52 -10.65 -3.89 -16.13
CA ASN A 52 -10.41 -4.01 -17.56
C ASN A 52 -9.33 -5.04 -17.87
N LEU A 53 -8.22 -5.03 -17.14
CA LEU A 53 -7.16 -6.04 -17.30
C LEU A 53 -7.65 -7.46 -16.99
N ARG A 54 -8.45 -7.65 -15.93
CA ARG A 54 -9.09 -8.94 -15.62
C ARG A 54 -10.00 -9.41 -16.75
N LYS A 55 -10.83 -8.52 -17.28
CA LYS A 55 -11.78 -8.79 -18.37
C LYS A 55 -11.11 -9.31 -19.62
N PHE A 56 -9.91 -8.78 -19.92
CA PHE A 56 -9.11 -9.25 -21.07
C PHE A 56 -8.16 -10.40 -20.71
N GLY A 57 -8.16 -10.89 -19.46
CA GLY A 57 -7.27 -11.94 -19.00
C GLY A 57 -5.80 -11.54 -19.03
N LEU A 58 -5.50 -10.26 -18.75
CA LEU A 58 -4.18 -9.64 -18.86
C LEU A 58 -3.52 -9.34 -17.51
N LEU A 59 -4.12 -9.69 -16.38
CA LEU A 59 -3.48 -9.62 -15.07
C LEU A 59 -2.49 -10.79 -14.90
N ASP A 60 -1.45 -10.76 -15.72
CA ASP A 60 -0.42 -11.78 -15.78
C ASP A 60 0.90 -11.12 -16.17
N LEU A 61 1.97 -11.47 -15.47
CA LEU A 61 3.31 -10.89 -15.63
C LEU A 61 3.83 -11.00 -17.07
N GLN A 62 3.75 -12.20 -17.66
CA GLN A 62 4.26 -12.44 -19.01
C GLN A 62 3.40 -11.74 -20.07
N LYS A 63 2.09 -11.76 -19.89
CA LYS A 63 1.17 -11.10 -20.83
C LYS A 63 1.38 -9.60 -20.87
N ILE A 64 1.52 -8.94 -19.71
CA ILE A 64 1.79 -7.51 -19.66
C ILE A 64 3.18 -7.19 -20.25
N ALA A 65 4.19 -7.99 -19.95
CA ALA A 65 5.54 -7.80 -20.50
C ALA A 65 5.57 -7.88 -22.02
N ASN A 66 4.75 -8.75 -22.62
CA ASN A 66 4.68 -8.99 -24.07
C ASN A 66 3.65 -8.11 -24.80
N LEU A 67 2.78 -7.40 -24.07
CA LEU A 67 1.77 -6.56 -24.66
C LEU A 67 2.38 -5.27 -25.22
N GLU A 68 1.93 -4.83 -26.39
CA GLU A 68 2.30 -3.51 -26.89
C GLU A 68 1.86 -2.41 -25.92
N VAL A 69 2.79 -1.49 -25.63
CA VAL A 69 2.56 -0.40 -24.67
C VAL A 69 1.34 0.46 -25.03
N ALA A 70 1.10 0.70 -26.34
CA ALA A 70 -0.06 1.45 -26.80
C ALA A 70 -1.39 0.75 -26.46
N ASN A 71 -1.45 -0.58 -26.62
CA ASN A 71 -2.63 -1.38 -26.27
C ASN A 71 -2.84 -1.42 -24.76
N LEU A 72 -1.78 -1.59 -23.98
CA LEU A 72 -1.86 -1.53 -22.52
C LEU A 72 -2.37 -0.16 -22.06
N ALA A 73 -1.89 0.93 -22.65
CA ALA A 73 -2.29 2.29 -22.33
C ALA A 73 -3.81 2.51 -22.50
N GLU A 74 -4.40 2.01 -23.58
CA GLU A 74 -5.84 2.11 -23.81
C GLU A 74 -6.66 1.32 -22.78
N ILE A 75 -6.20 0.13 -22.38
CA ILE A 75 -6.89 -0.71 -21.40
C ILE A 75 -6.90 -0.07 -20.01
N ILE A 76 -5.80 0.56 -19.59
CA ILE A 76 -5.64 1.19 -18.28
C ILE A 76 -6.00 2.68 -18.25
N LYS A 77 -6.67 3.19 -19.27
CA LYS A 77 -6.92 4.62 -19.49
C LYS A 77 -7.61 5.34 -18.32
N SER A 78 -8.50 4.62 -17.63
CA SER A 78 -9.21 5.15 -16.46
C SER A 78 -8.26 5.56 -15.31
N SER A 79 -7.07 4.96 -15.20
CA SER A 79 -6.11 5.25 -14.13
C SER A 79 -5.44 6.64 -14.24
N GLY A 80 -5.62 7.39 -15.33
CA GLY A 80 -4.92 8.65 -15.61
C GLY A 80 -3.42 8.44 -15.86
N PHE A 81 -2.77 9.40 -16.50
CA PHE A 81 -1.35 9.29 -16.90
C PHE A 81 -0.99 7.95 -17.56
N TYR A 82 -1.97 7.35 -18.22
CA TYR A 82 -1.97 5.96 -18.68
C TYR A 82 -0.83 5.63 -19.66
N ASN A 83 -0.39 6.57 -20.49
CA ASN A 83 0.76 6.36 -21.37
C ASN A 83 2.07 6.13 -20.59
N GLN A 84 2.27 6.90 -19.52
CA GLN A 84 3.45 6.73 -18.66
C GLN A 84 3.33 5.47 -17.81
N LYS A 85 2.15 5.20 -17.25
CA LYS A 85 1.89 4.01 -16.45
C LYS A 85 2.05 2.73 -17.26
N ALA A 86 1.54 2.70 -18.50
CA ALA A 86 1.72 1.58 -19.41
C ALA A 86 3.20 1.29 -19.70
N LYS A 87 3.99 2.33 -19.95
CA LYS A 87 5.44 2.18 -20.15
C LYS A 87 6.15 1.65 -18.90
N ARG A 88 5.82 2.22 -17.72
CA ARG A 88 6.41 1.80 -16.43
C ARG A 88 6.06 0.35 -16.12
N LEU A 89 4.78 0.00 -16.23
CA LEU A 89 4.28 -1.34 -15.94
C LEU A 89 4.89 -2.39 -16.90
N ASN A 90 4.89 -2.13 -18.20
CA ASN A 90 5.51 -3.02 -19.18
C ASN A 90 7.02 -3.20 -18.93
N SER A 91 7.75 -2.10 -18.65
CA SER A 91 9.18 -2.15 -18.34
C SER A 91 9.47 -2.89 -17.04
N LEU A 92 8.66 -2.67 -15.99
CA LEU A 92 8.79 -3.38 -14.73
C LEU A 92 8.56 -4.89 -14.91
N CYS A 93 7.51 -5.27 -15.65
CA CYS A 93 7.23 -6.68 -15.92
C CYS A 93 8.38 -7.36 -16.69
N LYS A 94 8.97 -6.68 -17.67
CA LYS A 94 10.15 -7.20 -18.37
C LYS A 94 11.34 -7.37 -17.43
N ALA A 95 11.64 -6.36 -16.60
CA ALA A 95 12.74 -6.44 -15.65
C ALA A 95 12.53 -7.58 -14.62
N ILE A 96 11.29 -7.80 -14.17
CA ILE A 96 10.98 -8.94 -13.29
C ILE A 96 11.26 -10.27 -13.98
N LEU A 97 10.84 -10.43 -15.24
CA LEU A 97 11.11 -11.65 -15.99
C LEU A 97 12.60 -11.86 -16.26
N ASP A 98 13.31 -10.79 -16.60
CA ASP A 98 14.74 -10.85 -16.92
C ASP A 98 15.60 -11.22 -15.69
N ASP A 99 15.28 -10.64 -14.51
CA ASP A 99 16.12 -10.80 -13.33
C ASP A 99 15.64 -11.95 -12.39
N PHE A 100 14.34 -12.30 -12.41
CA PHE A 100 13.76 -13.30 -11.50
C PHE A 100 13.10 -14.47 -12.23
N GLY A 101 12.72 -14.33 -13.50
CA GLY A 101 12.06 -15.37 -14.30
C GLY A 101 10.55 -15.47 -14.12
N ASP A 102 10.05 -15.35 -12.90
CA ASP A 102 8.62 -15.40 -12.60
C ASP A 102 8.26 -14.55 -11.35
N PHE A 103 6.95 -14.44 -11.08
CA PHE A 103 6.46 -13.63 -9.96
C PHE A 103 6.81 -14.23 -8.59
N GLU A 104 6.78 -15.55 -8.42
CA GLU A 104 7.10 -16.19 -7.15
C GLU A 104 8.57 -15.99 -6.79
N SER A 105 9.47 -16.14 -7.74
CA SER A 105 10.90 -15.85 -7.56
C SER A 105 11.16 -14.37 -7.27
N PHE A 106 10.44 -13.48 -7.94
CA PHE A 106 10.46 -12.04 -7.63
C PHE A 106 9.96 -11.76 -6.21
N LYS A 107 8.79 -12.25 -5.84
CA LYS A 107 8.18 -12.09 -4.53
C LYS A 107 9.15 -12.47 -3.40
N PHE A 108 9.86 -13.57 -3.59
CA PHE A 108 10.84 -14.06 -2.61
C PHE A 108 12.14 -13.25 -2.61
N GLY A 109 12.71 -13.00 -3.78
CA GLY A 109 14.08 -12.50 -3.95
C GLY A 109 14.24 -10.98 -4.09
N VAL A 110 13.16 -10.22 -4.34
CA VAL A 110 13.26 -8.78 -4.59
C VAL A 110 13.74 -7.99 -3.37
N SER A 111 14.64 -7.04 -3.59
CA SER A 111 15.06 -6.06 -2.59
C SER A 111 14.43 -4.68 -2.84
N ARG A 112 14.38 -3.85 -1.79
CA ARG A 112 13.93 -2.46 -1.89
C ARG A 112 14.77 -1.65 -2.86
N GLU A 113 16.09 -1.85 -2.86
CA GLU A 113 17.04 -1.19 -3.76
C GLU A 113 16.78 -1.55 -5.22
N TRP A 114 16.42 -2.81 -5.49
CA TRP A 114 16.09 -3.23 -6.85
C TRP A 114 14.85 -2.51 -7.36
N LEU A 115 13.79 -2.45 -6.54
CA LEU A 115 12.54 -1.76 -6.90
C LEU A 115 12.74 -0.25 -7.09
N ILE A 116 13.44 0.42 -6.18
CA ILE A 116 13.69 1.87 -6.27
C ILE A 116 14.47 2.24 -7.54
N ARG A 117 15.31 1.35 -8.05
CA ARG A 117 16.03 1.56 -9.33
C ARG A 117 15.10 1.47 -10.55
N GLN A 118 13.92 0.91 -10.42
CA GLN A 118 12.97 0.83 -11.53
C GLN A 118 12.36 2.20 -11.82
N LYS A 119 12.29 2.55 -13.12
CA LYS A 119 11.78 3.87 -13.51
C LYS A 119 10.34 4.10 -13.08
N GLY A 120 10.13 5.11 -12.26
CA GLY A 120 8.80 5.52 -11.80
C GLY A 120 8.31 4.79 -10.55
N ILE A 121 9.19 4.04 -9.88
CA ILE A 121 8.97 3.47 -8.55
C ILE A 121 9.60 4.41 -7.52
N GLY A 122 8.78 5.09 -6.74
CA GLY A 122 9.19 5.84 -5.56
C GLY A 122 9.09 4.99 -4.29
N ALA A 123 9.48 5.55 -3.15
CA ALA A 123 9.50 4.85 -1.86
C ALA A 123 8.12 4.25 -1.50
N GLU A 124 7.04 5.04 -1.61
CA GLU A 124 5.67 4.60 -1.34
C GLU A 124 5.27 3.40 -2.22
N THR A 125 5.39 3.52 -3.55
CA THR A 125 5.05 2.42 -4.47
C THR A 125 5.93 1.19 -4.26
N CYS A 126 7.22 1.39 -3.94
CA CYS A 126 8.13 0.31 -3.58
C CYS A 126 7.64 -0.45 -2.35
N ASP A 127 7.32 0.28 -1.29
CA ASP A 127 6.89 -0.32 -0.02
C ASP A 127 5.48 -0.93 -0.12
N ASP A 128 4.58 -0.38 -0.97
CA ASP A 128 3.31 -1.03 -1.35
C ASP A 128 3.55 -2.42 -1.96
N ILE A 129 4.45 -2.51 -2.93
CA ILE A 129 4.78 -3.78 -3.59
C ILE A 129 5.41 -4.76 -2.59
N LEU A 130 6.35 -4.31 -1.78
CA LEU A 130 7.01 -5.17 -0.80
C LEU A 130 6.06 -5.67 0.28
N CYS A 131 5.23 -4.79 0.84
CA CYS A 131 4.29 -5.13 1.89
C CYS A 131 3.16 -6.04 1.38
N TYR A 132 2.49 -5.63 0.32
CA TYR A 132 1.23 -6.23 -0.11
C TYR A 132 1.36 -7.29 -1.20
N ALA A 133 2.35 -7.20 -2.09
CA ALA A 133 2.59 -8.22 -3.11
C ALA A 133 3.62 -9.25 -2.66
N CYS A 134 4.67 -8.82 -1.95
CA CYS A 134 5.79 -9.68 -1.58
C CYS A 134 5.73 -10.15 -0.12
N GLU A 135 4.74 -9.73 0.65
CA GLU A 135 4.53 -10.11 2.06
C GLU A 135 5.78 -9.87 2.94
N LYS A 136 6.50 -8.78 2.63
CA LYS A 136 7.70 -8.41 3.40
C LYS A 136 7.33 -7.46 4.54
N PRO A 137 8.07 -7.50 5.67
CA PRO A 137 7.78 -6.68 6.85
C PRO A 137 8.25 -5.24 6.64
N VAL A 138 7.51 -4.49 5.86
CA VAL A 138 7.74 -3.06 5.64
C VAL A 138 6.44 -2.28 5.79
N MET A 139 6.52 -1.12 6.43
CA MET A 139 5.41 -0.19 6.57
C MET A 139 5.36 0.75 5.37
N VAL A 140 4.15 1.12 4.95
CA VAL A 140 3.92 2.11 3.90
C VAL A 140 3.65 3.47 4.51
N VAL A 141 4.28 4.51 3.99
CA VAL A 141 4.00 5.92 4.33
C VAL A 141 3.34 6.59 3.14
N ASP A 142 2.05 6.86 3.26
CA ASP A 142 1.27 7.54 2.24
C ASP A 142 0.86 8.97 2.66
N SER A 143 0.12 9.64 1.81
CA SER A 143 -0.36 10.99 2.11
C SER A 143 -1.35 11.04 3.30
N TYR A 144 -2.08 9.97 3.58
CA TYR A 144 -2.98 9.88 4.74
C TYR A 144 -2.18 9.77 6.03
N THR A 145 -1.13 8.95 6.03
CA THR A 145 -0.18 8.84 7.14
C THR A 145 0.37 10.20 7.52
N LEU A 146 0.90 10.93 6.53
CA LEU A 146 1.45 12.28 6.76
C LEU A 146 0.39 13.28 7.24
N ARG A 147 -0.87 13.11 6.89
CA ARG A 147 -1.98 13.94 7.38
C ARG A 147 -2.27 13.71 8.86
N ILE A 148 -2.29 12.44 9.29
CA ILE A 148 -2.49 12.11 10.71
C ILE A 148 -1.31 12.62 11.53
N LEU A 149 -0.09 12.28 11.14
CA LEU A 149 1.11 12.66 11.90
C LEU A 149 1.32 14.18 11.95
N GLY A 150 1.01 14.89 10.86
CA GLY A 150 1.04 16.35 10.83
C GLY A 150 0.00 17.02 11.75
N TYR A 151 -1.12 16.33 12.10
CA TYR A 151 -2.05 16.83 13.13
C TYR A 151 -1.42 16.86 14.53
N PHE A 152 -0.49 15.95 14.79
CA PHE A 152 0.26 15.87 16.05
C PHE A 152 1.58 16.65 16.03
N ASP A 153 1.78 17.51 15.03
CA ASP A 153 3.00 18.30 14.84
C ASP A 153 4.27 17.44 14.69
N TYR A 154 4.14 16.19 14.21
CA TYR A 154 5.29 15.39 13.83
C TYR A 154 5.87 15.89 12.51
N GLU A 155 7.17 16.19 12.53
CA GLU A 155 7.95 16.54 11.35
C GLU A 155 9.06 15.52 11.16
N PHE A 156 9.20 15.00 9.95
CA PHE A 156 10.22 14.02 9.57
C PHE A 156 11.07 14.60 8.45
N GLU A 157 12.37 14.37 8.51
CA GLU A 157 13.30 14.84 7.48
C GLU A 157 13.12 14.11 6.15
N CYS A 158 12.70 12.83 6.19
CA CYS A 158 12.51 12.01 5.02
C CYS A 158 11.44 10.91 5.23
N TYR A 159 11.09 10.25 4.12
CA TYR A 159 10.16 9.11 4.11
C TYR A 159 10.58 7.99 5.07
N ASP A 160 11.87 7.62 5.04
CA ASP A 160 12.37 6.49 5.82
C ASP A 160 12.32 6.76 7.33
N GLU A 161 12.56 7.99 7.78
CA GLU A 161 12.41 8.38 9.18
C GLU A 161 10.97 8.23 9.67
N CYS A 162 10.00 8.68 8.88
CA CYS A 162 8.58 8.49 9.18
C CYS A 162 8.22 7.01 9.23
N LYS A 163 8.74 6.22 8.30
CA LYS A 163 8.55 4.77 8.23
C LYS A 163 9.09 4.08 9.48
N GLU A 164 10.32 4.39 9.89
CA GLU A 164 10.94 3.83 11.11
C GLU A 164 10.11 4.14 12.36
N TRP A 165 9.56 5.36 12.46
CA TRP A 165 8.66 5.71 13.56
C TRP A 165 7.40 4.84 13.57
N LEU A 166 6.77 4.61 12.42
CA LEU A 166 5.59 3.75 12.30
C LEU A 166 5.91 2.28 12.60
N GLU A 167 7.09 1.82 12.18
CA GLU A 167 7.56 0.44 12.40
C GLU A 167 7.94 0.15 13.86
N SER A 168 8.08 1.20 14.72
CA SER A 168 8.39 1.05 16.14
C SER A 168 7.20 0.57 16.99
N LEU A 169 6.50 -0.47 16.52
CA LEU A 169 5.34 -1.06 17.20
C LEU A 169 5.76 -1.99 18.35
N ASN A 170 4.95 -2.01 19.42
CA ASN A 170 4.95 -3.11 20.36
C ASN A 170 4.15 -4.28 19.75
N PHE A 171 4.84 -5.20 19.12
CA PHE A 171 4.20 -6.33 18.42
C PHE A 171 3.38 -7.23 19.36
N GLY A 172 3.74 -7.35 20.63
CA GLY A 172 2.94 -8.10 21.61
C GLY A 172 1.53 -7.52 21.73
N GLU A 173 1.42 -6.23 21.94
CA GLU A 173 0.13 -5.53 22.04
C GLU A 173 -0.63 -5.54 20.70
N VAL A 174 0.07 -5.29 19.61
CA VAL A 174 -0.53 -5.28 18.26
C VAL A 174 -1.11 -6.64 17.89
N PHE A 175 -0.38 -7.74 18.15
CA PHE A 175 -0.85 -9.10 17.87
C PHE A 175 -2.04 -9.47 18.74
N GLU A 176 -2.04 -9.10 20.02
CA GLU A 176 -3.17 -9.32 20.92
C GLU A 176 -4.44 -8.61 20.39
N LEU A 177 -4.33 -7.33 20.03
CA LEU A 177 -5.44 -6.58 19.45
C LEU A 177 -5.89 -7.20 18.11
N ALA A 178 -5.00 -7.49 17.19
CA ALA A 178 -5.34 -8.06 15.89
C ALA A 178 -6.06 -9.41 16.03
N ASN A 179 -5.57 -10.31 16.89
CA ASN A 179 -6.19 -11.60 17.16
C ASN A 179 -7.56 -11.48 17.83
N SER A 180 -7.84 -10.39 18.56
CA SER A 180 -9.17 -10.17 19.15
C SER A 180 -10.27 -9.99 18.09
N ARG A 181 -9.91 -9.62 16.86
CA ARG A 181 -10.84 -9.35 15.75
C ARG A 181 -10.69 -10.32 14.58
N TYR A 182 -9.45 -10.72 14.24
CA TYR A 182 -9.14 -11.51 13.06
C TYR A 182 -8.61 -12.90 13.46
N GLU A 183 -9.45 -13.93 13.35
CA GLU A 183 -9.07 -15.32 13.69
C GLU A 183 -7.87 -15.84 12.89
N ASN A 184 -7.69 -15.34 11.66
CA ASN A 184 -6.63 -15.76 10.74
C ASN A 184 -5.46 -14.77 10.68
N PHE A 185 -5.26 -13.95 11.73
CA PHE A 185 -4.14 -13.02 11.74
C PHE A 185 -2.81 -13.78 11.72
N SER A 186 -1.87 -13.33 10.87
CA SER A 186 -0.61 -14.04 10.61
C SER A 186 0.36 -14.07 11.79
N ASN A 187 0.19 -13.20 12.79
CA ASN A 187 1.11 -13.00 13.93
C ASN A 187 2.55 -12.74 13.50
N ASP A 188 2.72 -11.96 12.44
CA ASP A 188 4.00 -11.50 11.93
C ASP A 188 4.01 -9.98 11.70
N GLU A 189 5.21 -9.44 11.52
CA GLU A 189 5.40 -7.99 11.31
C GLU A 189 4.73 -7.51 10.02
N ASN A 190 4.74 -8.30 8.95
CA ASN A 190 4.08 -7.94 7.71
C ASN A 190 2.57 -7.74 7.90
N GLY A 191 1.91 -8.70 8.57
CA GLY A 191 0.48 -8.60 8.90
C GLY A 191 0.16 -7.37 9.75
N ALA A 192 1.02 -7.06 10.73
CA ALA A 192 0.87 -5.88 11.57
C ALA A 192 0.98 -4.57 10.76
N PHE A 193 1.96 -4.46 9.88
CA PHE A 193 2.13 -3.28 9.04
C PHE A 193 1.05 -3.14 7.98
N ALA A 194 0.64 -4.23 7.34
CA ALA A 194 -0.47 -4.23 6.39
C ALA A 194 -1.78 -3.78 7.07
N LEU A 195 -2.07 -4.29 8.25
CA LEU A 195 -3.22 -3.89 9.06
C LEU A 195 -3.12 -2.41 9.45
N PHE A 196 -1.97 -1.96 9.95
CA PHE A 196 -1.78 -0.57 10.38
C PHE A 196 -2.01 0.42 9.24
N HIS A 197 -1.40 0.16 8.09
CA HIS A 197 -1.62 1.00 6.91
C HIS A 197 -3.09 0.99 6.47
N GLY A 198 -3.74 -0.17 6.45
CA GLY A 198 -5.18 -0.28 6.17
C GLY A 198 -6.05 0.53 7.12
N LEU A 199 -5.74 0.51 8.43
CA LEU A 199 -6.43 1.33 9.44
C LEU A 199 -6.27 2.83 9.15
N ILE A 200 -5.06 3.28 8.83
CA ILE A 200 -4.80 4.68 8.47
C ILE A 200 -5.62 5.10 7.26
N VAL A 201 -5.60 4.30 6.19
CA VAL A 201 -6.30 4.62 4.94
C VAL A 201 -7.81 4.65 5.14
N GLU A 202 -8.40 3.62 5.75
CA GLU A 202 -9.86 3.54 5.95
C GLU A 202 -10.36 4.60 6.94
N PHE A 203 -9.61 4.87 8.00
CA PHE A 203 -9.91 5.99 8.91
C PHE A 203 -9.92 7.33 8.16
N CYS A 204 -8.90 7.62 7.38
CA CYS A 204 -8.85 8.87 6.63
C CYS A 204 -9.93 8.98 5.56
N LYS A 205 -10.29 7.89 4.88
CA LYS A 205 -11.42 7.88 3.94
C LYS A 205 -12.73 8.26 4.63
N ALA A 206 -12.94 7.81 5.86
CA ALA A 206 -14.15 8.09 6.63
C ALA A 206 -14.17 9.52 7.21
N HIS A 207 -13.04 10.00 7.73
CA HIS A 207 -12.95 11.16 8.61
C HIS A 207 -12.17 12.35 8.07
N LEU A 208 -11.53 12.24 6.89
CA LEU A 208 -10.78 13.32 6.27
C LEU A 208 -11.55 13.87 5.05
N LYS A 209 -11.98 15.13 5.12
CA LYS A 209 -12.65 15.85 4.02
C LYS A 209 -11.73 16.93 3.46
N GLY A 210 -11.17 16.68 2.29
CA GLY A 210 -10.15 17.54 1.71
C GLY A 210 -8.87 17.54 2.55
N LYS A 211 -8.64 18.64 3.29
CA LYS A 211 -7.46 18.79 4.17
C LYS A 211 -7.82 18.80 5.66
N LYS A 212 -9.08 18.60 6.03
CA LYS A 212 -9.57 18.77 7.40
C LYS A 212 -10.17 17.47 7.92
N PHE A 213 -9.77 17.09 9.12
CA PHE A 213 -10.41 16.04 9.88
C PHE A 213 -11.76 16.54 10.41
N ASP A 214 -12.72 15.62 10.50
CA ASP A 214 -14.02 15.89 11.11
C ASP A 214 -13.94 15.92 12.64
N GLU A 215 -15.05 16.25 13.29
CA GLU A 215 -15.13 16.38 14.75
C GLU A 215 -14.80 15.06 15.47
N PHE A 216 -15.20 13.92 14.90
CA PHE A 216 -14.90 12.61 15.47
C PHE A 216 -13.38 12.36 15.54
N ALA A 217 -12.69 12.56 14.43
CA ALA A 217 -11.23 12.39 14.36
C ALA A 217 -10.51 13.37 15.29
N ILE A 218 -10.93 14.64 15.32
CA ILE A 218 -10.36 15.64 16.22
C ILE A 218 -10.50 15.20 17.68
N ASN A 219 -11.70 14.77 18.10
CA ASN A 219 -11.93 14.31 19.45
C ASN A 219 -11.12 13.05 19.81
N LEU A 220 -10.90 12.14 18.85
CA LEU A 220 -10.02 10.99 19.03
C LEU A 220 -8.57 11.43 19.24
N PHE A 221 -8.07 12.30 18.38
CA PHE A 221 -6.69 12.77 18.41
C PHE A 221 -6.36 13.60 19.65
N GLU A 222 -7.30 14.40 20.15
CA GLU A 222 -7.10 15.16 21.41
C GLU A 222 -6.93 14.25 22.65
N LYS A 223 -7.43 13.01 22.60
CA LYS A 223 -7.19 12.02 23.67
C LYS A 223 -5.80 11.37 23.60
N LEU A 224 -5.14 11.47 22.45
CA LEU A 224 -3.80 10.91 22.21
C LEU A 224 -2.67 11.93 22.44
N LYS A 225 -2.98 13.22 22.59
CA LYS A 225 -2.04 14.29 22.93
C LYS A 225 -1.63 14.26 24.40
#